data_e21c6f63588d40f8c33b238b0ec42b42
#
_entry.id   e21c6f63588d40f8c33b238b0ec42b42
#
_cell.length_a   1.000
_cell.length_b   1.000
_cell.length_c   1.000
_cell.angle_alpha   90.00
_cell.angle_beta   90.00
_cell.angle_gamma   90.00
#
_symmetry.space_group_name_H-M   'P 1'
#
loop_
_entity.id
_entity.type
_entity.pdbx_description
1 polymer ?
#
loop_
_entity_poly.entity_id
_entity_poly.type
_entity_poly.pdbx_seq_one_letter_code
_entity_poly.pdbx_strand_id
1 'polypeptide(L)'
;MADGIKYRNDKQKAAILDDLVVAGMAEDDLAKMIDTGSVDYGKNGLLTENSRRQIKALIKKALGGKKPAKAKKPKATKALDLAIQDPENTIVIALKDGSVIVQLLNDIAPGHCARMKELARSGQYDNVAFHRVIEGFMAQTGDVQHGDMEDGFNLRMAGTGGSDLPDLAAEFSGIPHDRGTLAAARSQNPDSANSQFFINFGDNHFLNRNYTVYGRVVKGMEHVDAIERGEPATNPDRMISVKVAADV
;
A
#
# COMPACT_ATOMS: atom_id res chain seq x y z
N MET A 1 -38.79 -13.44 -6.02
CA MET A 1 -38.32 -12.10 -5.71
C MET A 1 -36.92 -12.25 -5.15
N ALA A 2 -35.92 -11.68 -5.77
CA ALA A 2 -34.53 -11.81 -5.33
C ALA A 2 -34.30 -10.88 -4.13
N ASP A 3 -33.98 -11.48 -2.98
CA ASP A 3 -33.60 -10.74 -1.79
C ASP A 3 -32.19 -10.10 -2.06
N GLY A 4 -32.16 -8.79 -2.19
CA GLY A 4 -30.95 -8.04 -2.44
C GLY A 4 -30.20 -7.66 -1.14
N ILE A 5 -29.09 -6.98 -1.23
CA ILE A 5 -28.19 -6.63 -0.11
C ILE A 5 -28.53 -5.25 0.45
N LYS A 6 -28.83 -5.12 1.76
CA LYS A 6 -29.00 -3.81 2.43
C LYS A 6 -27.69 -3.32 3.04
N TYR A 7 -27.38 -2.05 2.84
CA TYR A 7 -26.23 -1.35 3.41
C TYR A 7 -26.69 -0.15 4.25
N ARG A 8 -25.89 0.23 5.26
CA ARG A 8 -26.23 1.35 6.17
C ARG A 8 -25.79 2.71 5.64
N ASN A 9 -24.77 2.76 4.78
CA ASN A 9 -24.24 3.98 4.18
C ASN A 9 -23.33 3.66 2.98
N ASP A 10 -22.96 4.70 2.23
CA ASP A 10 -22.15 4.57 1.01
C ASP A 10 -20.75 3.96 1.23
N LYS A 11 -20.16 4.16 2.41
CA LYS A 11 -18.86 3.56 2.77
C LYS A 11 -18.96 2.03 2.91
N GLN A 12 -20.07 1.53 3.47
CA GLN A 12 -20.33 0.09 3.55
C GLN A 12 -20.69 -0.50 2.19
N LYS A 13 -21.38 0.28 1.34
CA LYS A 13 -21.67 -0.11 -0.06
C LYS A 13 -20.35 -0.32 -0.83
N ALA A 14 -19.41 0.61 -0.73
CA ALA A 14 -18.11 0.51 -1.38
C ALA A 14 -17.31 -0.72 -0.90
N ALA A 15 -17.23 -0.96 0.41
CA ALA A 15 -16.52 -2.12 0.95
C ALA A 15 -17.11 -3.47 0.51
N ILE A 16 -18.46 -3.56 0.38
CA ILE A 16 -19.12 -4.76 -0.14
C ILE A 16 -18.84 -4.93 -1.64
N LEU A 17 -18.84 -3.83 -2.40
CA LEU A 17 -18.52 -3.85 -3.82
C LEU A 17 -17.09 -4.35 -4.05
N ASP A 18 -16.11 -3.88 -3.28
CA ASP A 18 -14.74 -4.32 -3.37
C ASP A 18 -14.58 -5.83 -3.07
N ASP A 19 -15.22 -6.34 -2.02
CA ASP A 19 -15.21 -7.78 -1.68
C ASP A 19 -15.85 -8.64 -2.78
N LEU A 20 -16.83 -8.12 -3.50
CA LEU A 20 -17.55 -8.82 -4.56
C LEU A 20 -16.83 -8.73 -5.92
N VAL A 21 -16.16 -7.61 -6.21
CA VAL A 21 -15.28 -7.45 -7.37
C VAL A 21 -14.08 -8.41 -7.27
N VAL A 22 -13.50 -8.55 -6.09
CA VAL A 22 -12.44 -9.54 -5.80
C VAL A 22 -12.96 -10.99 -6.02
N ALA A 23 -14.26 -11.23 -5.85
CA ALA A 23 -14.89 -12.53 -6.14
C ALA A 23 -15.20 -12.76 -7.64
N GLY A 24 -14.92 -11.80 -8.54
CA GLY A 24 -14.99 -11.95 -9.99
C GLY A 24 -16.38 -11.73 -10.62
N MET A 25 -17.22 -10.90 -9.99
CA MET A 25 -18.52 -10.48 -10.54
C MET A 25 -18.39 -9.19 -11.38
N ALA A 26 -19.20 -9.06 -12.43
CA ALA A 26 -19.28 -7.83 -13.22
C ALA A 26 -20.00 -6.71 -12.43
N GLU A 27 -19.51 -5.46 -12.54
CA GLU A 27 -20.04 -4.29 -11.81
C GLU A 27 -21.57 -4.09 -11.99
N ASP A 28 -22.09 -4.32 -13.19
CA ASP A 28 -23.53 -4.19 -13.50
C ASP A 28 -24.41 -5.24 -12.81
N ASP A 29 -23.91 -6.45 -12.62
CA ASP A 29 -24.62 -7.52 -11.93
C ASP A 29 -24.60 -7.31 -10.41
N LEU A 30 -23.53 -6.68 -9.91
CA LEU A 30 -23.37 -6.27 -8.52
C LEU A 30 -24.34 -5.14 -8.13
N ALA A 31 -24.47 -4.12 -8.97
CA ALA A 31 -25.39 -3.00 -8.74
C ALA A 31 -26.84 -3.48 -8.61
N LYS A 32 -27.27 -4.43 -9.44
CA LYS A 32 -28.62 -5.02 -9.38
C LYS A 32 -28.87 -5.86 -8.14
N MET A 33 -27.83 -6.52 -7.59
CA MET A 33 -27.93 -7.32 -6.36
C MET A 33 -27.96 -6.44 -5.09
N ILE A 34 -27.31 -5.27 -5.12
CA ILE A 34 -27.21 -4.36 -3.98
C ILE A 34 -28.51 -3.62 -3.71
N ASP A 35 -29.31 -3.32 -4.73
CA ASP A 35 -30.54 -2.52 -4.60
C ASP A 35 -31.73 -3.23 -3.92
N THR A 36 -31.66 -4.52 -3.63
CA THR A 36 -32.83 -5.28 -3.24
C THR A 36 -32.74 -6.15 -1.98
N GLY A 37 -31.76 -6.04 -1.04
CA GLY A 37 -31.77 -6.99 0.03
C GLY A 37 -31.11 -6.75 1.35
N SER A 38 -31.05 -7.74 2.25
CA SER A 38 -30.63 -7.58 3.64
C SER A 38 -29.32 -8.33 3.95
N VAL A 39 -28.32 -7.60 4.44
CA VAL A 39 -27.10 -8.16 5.00
C VAL A 39 -26.92 -7.63 6.42
N ASP A 40 -26.68 -8.52 7.38
CA ASP A 40 -26.45 -8.13 8.77
C ASP A 40 -24.96 -7.85 9.03
N TYR A 41 -24.72 -6.73 9.72
CA TYR A 41 -23.39 -6.34 10.20
C TYR A 41 -23.30 -6.61 11.70
N GLY A 42 -22.14 -7.14 12.13
CA GLY A 42 -21.82 -7.25 13.55
C GLY A 42 -21.63 -5.88 14.21
N LYS A 43 -21.51 -5.86 15.55
CA LYS A 43 -21.31 -4.64 16.34
C LYS A 43 -20.05 -3.85 15.96
N ASN A 44 -19.08 -4.51 15.33
CA ASN A 44 -17.82 -3.94 14.83
C ASN A 44 -17.92 -3.37 13.40
N GLY A 45 -19.12 -3.34 12.79
CA GLY A 45 -19.31 -2.83 11.42
C GLY A 45 -18.88 -3.78 10.30
N LEU A 46 -18.37 -4.98 10.61
CA LEU A 46 -17.99 -5.99 9.63
C LEU A 46 -19.18 -6.92 9.32
N LEU A 47 -19.18 -7.51 8.11
CA LEU A 47 -20.17 -8.51 7.73
C LEU A 47 -20.14 -9.71 8.68
N THR A 48 -21.30 -10.12 9.18
CA THR A 48 -21.39 -11.34 9.98
C THR A 48 -21.03 -12.56 9.12
N GLU A 49 -20.59 -13.64 9.77
CA GLU A 49 -20.26 -14.88 9.05
C GLU A 49 -21.46 -15.46 8.31
N ASN A 50 -22.67 -15.27 8.85
CA ASN A 50 -23.90 -15.66 8.21
C ASN A 50 -24.15 -14.86 6.93
N SER A 51 -23.92 -13.54 6.96
CA SER A 51 -24.03 -12.66 5.79
C SER A 51 -23.01 -13.03 4.71
N ARG A 52 -21.78 -13.37 5.10
CA ARG A 52 -20.74 -13.86 4.16
C ARG A 52 -21.13 -15.17 3.48
N ARG A 53 -21.75 -16.09 4.23
CA ARG A 53 -22.28 -17.36 3.67
C ARG A 53 -23.42 -17.11 2.69
N GLN A 54 -24.35 -16.20 3.01
CA GLN A 54 -25.45 -15.82 2.13
C GLN A 54 -24.95 -15.19 0.83
N ILE A 55 -24.00 -14.25 0.91
CA ILE A 55 -23.36 -13.63 -0.25
C ILE A 55 -22.69 -14.68 -1.12
N LYS A 56 -21.90 -15.60 -0.55
CA LYS A 56 -21.29 -16.71 -1.30
C LYS A 56 -22.33 -17.62 -1.97
N ALA A 57 -23.45 -17.87 -1.34
CA ALA A 57 -24.55 -18.69 -1.91
C ALA A 57 -25.23 -17.97 -3.08
N LEU A 58 -25.46 -16.65 -2.97
CA LEU A 58 -26.01 -15.82 -4.04
C LEU A 58 -25.06 -15.74 -5.24
N ILE A 59 -23.77 -15.54 -5.01
CA ILE A 59 -22.73 -15.58 -6.05
C ILE A 59 -22.73 -16.94 -6.76
N LYS A 60 -22.77 -18.04 -6.03
CA LYS A 60 -22.82 -19.39 -6.59
C LYS A 60 -24.09 -19.63 -7.44
N LYS A 61 -25.21 -19.07 -7.02
CA LYS A 61 -26.50 -19.15 -7.75
C LYS A 61 -26.47 -18.30 -9.02
N ALA A 62 -25.96 -17.07 -8.96
CA ALA A 62 -25.81 -16.16 -10.10
C ALA A 62 -24.85 -16.72 -11.17
N LEU A 63 -23.77 -17.38 -10.76
CA LEU A 63 -22.79 -18.00 -11.64
C LEU A 63 -23.23 -19.39 -12.16
N GLY A 64 -24.46 -19.82 -11.89
CA GLY A 64 -25.01 -21.08 -12.42
C GLY A 64 -24.21 -22.34 -12.03
N GLY A 65 -23.53 -22.33 -10.87
CA GLY A 65 -22.74 -23.46 -10.38
C GLY A 65 -21.39 -23.65 -11.09
N LYS A 66 -21.01 -22.78 -12.01
CA LYS A 66 -19.66 -22.76 -12.57
C LYS A 66 -18.69 -22.24 -11.49
N LYS A 67 -17.55 -22.97 -11.32
CA LYS A 67 -16.45 -22.39 -10.52
C LYS A 67 -16.13 -21.01 -11.09
N PRO A 68 -15.98 -19.98 -10.23
CA PRO A 68 -15.50 -18.69 -10.70
C PRO A 68 -14.21 -18.97 -11.51
N ALA A 69 -14.19 -18.50 -12.75
CA ALA A 69 -12.97 -18.51 -13.53
C ALA A 69 -11.93 -17.82 -12.65
N LYS A 70 -10.71 -18.39 -12.52
CA LYS A 70 -9.60 -17.70 -11.87
C LYS A 70 -9.63 -16.27 -12.37
N ALA A 71 -9.86 -15.33 -11.46
CA ALA A 71 -9.97 -13.92 -11.79
C ALA A 71 -8.75 -13.58 -12.64
N LYS A 72 -8.98 -13.28 -13.91
CA LYS A 72 -7.98 -12.53 -14.69
C LYS A 72 -7.87 -11.22 -13.93
N LYS A 73 -6.66 -10.93 -13.41
CA LYS A 73 -6.33 -9.66 -12.76
C LYS A 73 -7.08 -8.53 -13.48
N PRO A 74 -7.80 -7.65 -12.77
CA PRO A 74 -8.52 -6.57 -13.41
C PRO A 74 -7.52 -5.82 -14.29
N LYS A 75 -7.93 -5.47 -15.50
CA LYS A 75 -7.18 -4.59 -16.39
C LYS A 75 -7.11 -3.18 -15.79
N ALA A 76 -6.36 -3.01 -14.71
CA ALA A 76 -5.85 -1.72 -14.24
C ALA A 76 -4.82 -1.12 -15.22
N THR A 77 -4.78 -1.65 -16.45
CA THR A 77 -3.67 -1.54 -17.37
C THR A 77 -3.57 -0.18 -18.05
N LYS A 78 -4.64 0.53 -18.33
CA LYS A 78 -4.52 1.76 -19.16
C LYS A 78 -4.17 3.03 -18.38
N ALA A 79 -4.59 3.18 -17.13
CA ALA A 79 -4.25 4.36 -16.32
C ALA A 79 -2.91 4.19 -15.59
N LEU A 80 -2.51 2.93 -15.31
CA LEU A 80 -1.21 2.59 -14.75
C LEU A 80 -0.11 2.76 -15.82
N ASP A 81 -0.35 2.27 -17.04
CA ASP A 81 0.60 2.31 -18.17
C ASP A 81 1.03 3.75 -18.55
N LEU A 82 0.19 4.77 -18.35
CA LEU A 82 0.52 6.17 -18.61
C LEU A 82 1.43 6.80 -17.54
N ALA A 83 1.48 6.24 -16.33
CA ALA A 83 2.31 6.74 -15.24
C ALA A 83 3.67 6.02 -15.16
N ILE A 84 3.80 4.83 -15.78
CA ILE A 84 5.01 4.00 -15.72
C ILE A 84 5.73 4.12 -17.05
N GLN A 85 6.71 5.04 -17.13
CA GLN A 85 7.57 5.20 -18.32
C GLN A 85 8.82 4.32 -18.25
N ASP A 86 9.30 4.02 -17.05
CA ASP A 86 10.46 3.17 -16.78
C ASP A 86 10.06 2.11 -15.74
N PRO A 87 9.53 0.96 -16.17
CA PRO A 87 9.05 -0.07 -15.25
C PRO A 87 10.13 -0.65 -14.34
N GLU A 88 11.38 -0.72 -14.79
CA GLU A 88 12.50 -1.23 -13.99
C GLU A 88 12.85 -0.28 -12.82
N ASN A 89 12.67 1.02 -13.00
CA ASN A 89 12.90 2.02 -11.96
C ASN A 89 11.59 2.59 -11.40
N THR A 90 10.51 1.82 -11.44
CA THR A 90 9.22 2.19 -10.85
C THR A 90 8.81 1.15 -9.80
N ILE A 91 8.45 1.64 -8.61
CA ILE A 91 7.90 0.82 -7.52
C ILE A 91 6.39 1.01 -7.42
N VAL A 92 5.67 -0.08 -7.28
CA VAL A 92 4.24 -0.12 -6.98
C VAL A 92 4.06 -0.56 -5.53
N ILE A 93 3.56 0.34 -4.68
CA ILE A 93 3.24 0.05 -3.28
C ILE A 93 1.71 -0.07 -3.17
N ALA A 94 1.22 -1.25 -2.82
CA ALA A 94 -0.20 -1.46 -2.56
C ALA A 94 -0.53 -1.10 -1.11
N LEU A 95 -1.44 -0.15 -0.92
CA LEU A 95 -2.01 0.22 0.37
C LEU A 95 -3.49 -0.21 0.44
N LYS A 96 -4.11 -0.09 1.60
CA LYS A 96 -5.53 -0.45 1.81
C LYS A 96 -6.51 0.27 0.88
N ASP A 97 -6.20 1.52 0.54
CA ASP A 97 -7.09 2.40 -0.23
C ASP A 97 -6.68 2.54 -1.70
N GLY A 98 -5.59 1.89 -2.13
CA GLY A 98 -5.12 1.93 -3.50
C GLY A 98 -3.61 1.82 -3.64
N SER A 99 -3.11 1.97 -4.87
CA SER A 99 -1.68 1.84 -5.16
C SER A 99 -1.00 3.19 -5.27
N VAL A 100 0.19 3.27 -4.70
CA VAL A 100 1.13 4.39 -4.82
C VAL A 100 2.20 4.00 -5.83
N ILE A 101 2.42 4.84 -6.84
CA ILE A 101 3.43 4.64 -7.86
C ILE A 101 4.60 5.58 -7.59
N VAL A 102 5.76 5.01 -7.40
CA VAL A 102 7.00 5.74 -7.08
C VAL A 102 8.00 5.56 -8.22
N GLN A 103 8.40 6.65 -8.85
CA GLN A 103 9.53 6.67 -9.78
C GLN A 103 10.82 6.77 -8.98
N LEU A 104 11.73 5.81 -9.15
CA LEU A 104 13.07 5.84 -8.57
C LEU A 104 14.01 6.75 -9.36
N LEU A 105 14.89 7.44 -8.66
CA LEU A 105 15.88 8.36 -9.21
C LEU A 105 17.24 7.67 -9.32
N ASN A 106 17.32 6.66 -10.17
CA ASN A 106 18.48 5.77 -10.26
C ASN A 106 19.79 6.49 -10.62
N ASP A 107 19.74 7.58 -11.42
CA ASP A 107 20.90 8.38 -11.77
C ASP A 107 21.39 9.27 -10.60
N ILE A 108 20.57 9.47 -9.58
CA ILE A 108 20.85 10.33 -8.42
C ILE A 108 21.36 9.50 -7.23
N ALA A 109 20.69 8.38 -6.94
CA ALA A 109 20.99 7.53 -5.79
C ALA A 109 20.91 6.04 -6.17
N PRO A 110 21.87 5.57 -7.00
CA PRO A 110 21.85 4.20 -7.54
C PRO A 110 21.88 3.12 -6.46
N GLY A 111 22.63 3.31 -5.37
CA GLY A 111 22.71 2.37 -4.27
C GLY A 111 21.38 2.19 -3.53
N HIS A 112 20.71 3.30 -3.22
CA HIS A 112 19.40 3.27 -2.57
C HIS A 112 18.30 2.71 -3.49
N CYS A 113 18.35 3.03 -4.79
CA CYS A 113 17.43 2.47 -5.77
C CYS A 113 17.62 0.96 -5.94
N ALA A 114 18.86 0.49 -5.99
CA ALA A 114 19.16 -0.95 -6.05
C ALA A 114 18.64 -1.68 -4.80
N ARG A 115 18.87 -1.15 -3.59
CA ARG A 115 18.37 -1.70 -2.33
C ARG A 115 16.84 -1.77 -2.30
N MET A 116 16.16 -0.70 -2.72
CA MET A 116 14.70 -0.69 -2.79
C MET A 116 14.18 -1.81 -3.70
N LYS A 117 14.77 -1.99 -4.88
CA LYS A 117 14.39 -3.04 -5.82
C LYS A 117 14.69 -4.43 -5.28
N GLU A 118 15.83 -4.63 -4.64
CA GLU A 118 16.25 -5.90 -4.03
C GLU A 118 15.24 -6.35 -2.96
N LEU A 119 14.91 -5.48 -2.01
CA LEU A 119 13.97 -5.79 -0.94
C LEU A 119 12.52 -5.94 -1.43
N ALA A 120 12.11 -5.19 -2.46
CA ALA A 120 10.82 -5.37 -3.10
C ALA A 120 10.71 -6.71 -3.82
N ARG A 121 11.75 -7.13 -4.55
CA ARG A 121 11.80 -8.41 -5.26
C ARG A 121 11.85 -9.62 -4.32
N SER A 122 12.54 -9.49 -3.20
CA SER A 122 12.59 -10.54 -2.18
C SER A 122 11.32 -10.59 -1.31
N GLY A 123 10.39 -9.64 -1.47
CA GLY A 123 9.14 -9.58 -0.71
C GLY A 123 9.30 -9.08 0.74
N GLN A 124 10.48 -8.62 1.15
CA GLN A 124 10.73 -8.18 2.52
C GLN A 124 9.96 -6.92 2.92
N TYR A 125 9.47 -6.14 1.96
CA TYR A 125 8.61 -4.98 2.24
C TYR A 125 7.11 -5.32 2.32
N ASP A 126 6.70 -6.53 1.94
CA ASP A 126 5.30 -6.93 2.02
C ASP A 126 4.86 -6.97 3.50
N ASN A 127 3.69 -6.43 3.79
CA ASN A 127 3.08 -6.32 5.13
C ASN A 127 3.80 -5.40 6.15
N VAL A 128 4.82 -4.66 5.75
CA VAL A 128 5.59 -3.79 6.64
C VAL A 128 4.79 -2.52 7.01
N ALA A 129 4.70 -2.25 8.31
CA ALA A 129 3.94 -1.15 8.90
C ALA A 129 4.57 0.22 8.62
N PHE A 130 3.70 1.24 8.53
CA PHE A 130 4.09 2.64 8.71
C PHE A 130 4.18 2.92 10.21
N HIS A 131 5.36 2.76 10.77
CA HIS A 131 5.58 2.82 12.22
C HIS A 131 5.71 4.24 12.78
N ARG A 132 5.94 5.25 11.91
CA ARG A 132 6.06 6.65 12.32
C ARG A 132 5.46 7.56 11.26
N VAL A 133 4.33 8.20 11.59
CA VAL A 133 3.56 9.02 10.65
C VAL A 133 3.18 10.33 11.32
N ILE A 134 3.83 11.43 10.90
CA ILE A 134 3.65 12.76 11.50
C ILE A 134 2.91 13.66 10.52
N GLU A 135 1.78 14.22 10.97
CA GLU A 135 0.98 15.15 10.18
C GLU A 135 1.80 16.33 9.67
N GLY A 136 1.63 16.64 8.38
CA GLY A 136 2.34 17.72 7.70
C GLY A 136 3.83 17.50 7.48
N PHE A 137 4.39 16.37 7.97
CA PHE A 137 5.79 16.05 7.85
C PHE A 137 6.02 14.85 6.89
N MET A 138 5.87 13.61 7.39
CA MET A 138 6.19 12.42 6.57
C MET A 138 5.52 11.15 7.10
N ALA A 139 5.44 10.12 6.25
CA ALA A 139 5.11 8.74 6.60
C ALA A 139 6.37 7.87 6.47
N GLN A 140 6.87 7.30 7.58
CA GLN A 140 8.05 6.44 7.65
C GLN A 140 7.66 4.98 7.81
N THR A 141 8.35 4.11 7.06
CA THR A 141 8.14 2.67 6.97
C THR A 141 9.44 1.95 6.62
N GLY A 142 9.37 0.67 6.26
CA GLY A 142 10.50 -0.09 5.72
C GLY A 142 11.39 -0.75 6.78
N ASP A 143 10.95 -0.86 8.03
CA ASP A 143 11.59 -1.73 9.01
C ASP A 143 11.21 -3.19 8.72
N VAL A 144 12.01 -3.85 7.93
CA VAL A 144 11.75 -5.24 7.50
C VAL A 144 12.02 -6.27 8.60
N GLN A 145 12.69 -5.89 9.68
CA GLN A 145 13.00 -6.77 10.81
C GLN A 145 11.88 -6.81 11.85
N HIS A 146 11.28 -5.66 12.17
CA HIS A 146 10.31 -5.54 13.26
C HIS A 146 8.95 -4.99 12.81
N GLY A 147 8.81 -4.65 11.54
CA GLY A 147 7.64 -3.98 11.00
C GLY A 147 6.65 -4.88 10.27
N ASP A 148 6.97 -6.16 10.00
CA ASP A 148 6.05 -7.09 9.32
C ASP A 148 4.86 -7.41 10.23
N MET A 149 3.67 -6.97 9.82
CA MET A 149 2.44 -7.13 10.60
C MET A 149 1.84 -8.54 10.55
N GLU A 150 2.37 -9.43 9.73
CA GLU A 150 1.96 -10.84 9.66
C GLU A 150 2.94 -11.78 10.34
N ASP A 151 4.21 -11.36 10.48
CA ASP A 151 5.24 -12.17 11.12
C ASP A 151 6.07 -11.37 12.14
N GLY A 152 5.83 -11.62 13.42
CA GLY A 152 6.65 -11.10 14.51
C GLY A 152 6.52 -9.59 14.79
N PHE A 153 5.45 -8.94 14.34
CA PHE A 153 5.24 -7.51 14.56
C PHE A 153 5.36 -7.11 16.02
N ASN A 154 6.26 -6.18 16.29
CA ASN A 154 6.42 -5.59 17.61
C ASN A 154 6.42 -4.06 17.54
N LEU A 155 5.29 -3.46 17.87
CA LEU A 155 5.09 -2.02 17.80
C LEU A 155 6.14 -1.19 18.58
N ARG A 156 6.71 -1.75 19.67
CA ARG A 156 7.75 -1.08 20.47
C ARG A 156 9.13 -1.11 19.81
N MET A 157 9.36 -2.09 18.94
CA MET A 157 10.63 -2.27 18.21
C MET A 157 10.57 -1.73 16.79
N ALA A 158 9.35 -1.58 16.22
CA ALA A 158 9.15 -1.06 14.88
C ALA A 158 9.82 0.33 14.73
N GLY A 159 10.66 0.45 13.70
CA GLY A 159 11.51 1.62 13.46
C GLY A 159 12.94 1.50 13.99
N THR A 160 13.30 0.41 14.70
CA THR A 160 14.67 0.20 15.21
C THR A 160 15.49 -0.80 14.40
N GLY A 161 14.86 -1.54 13.48
CA GLY A 161 15.48 -2.57 12.68
C GLY A 161 15.78 -2.17 11.24
N GLY A 162 16.34 -3.11 10.51
CA GLY A 162 16.70 -2.99 9.08
C GLY A 162 16.74 -4.36 8.42
N SER A 163 17.30 -4.45 7.23
CA SER A 163 17.60 -5.72 6.58
C SER A 163 18.98 -6.26 7.04
N ASP A 164 19.23 -7.53 6.78
CA ASP A 164 20.54 -8.17 7.02
C ASP A 164 21.64 -7.71 6.03
N LEU A 165 21.28 -6.84 5.08
CA LEU A 165 22.21 -6.31 4.10
C LEU A 165 23.05 -5.16 4.72
N PRO A 166 24.26 -4.89 4.21
CA PRO A 166 25.11 -3.79 4.70
C PRO A 166 24.40 -2.43 4.60
N ASP A 167 24.72 -1.53 5.51
CA ASP A 167 24.27 -0.14 5.43
C ASP A 167 24.74 0.53 4.15
N LEU A 168 24.01 1.53 3.71
CA LEU A 168 24.25 2.29 2.48
C LEU A 168 24.97 3.60 2.80
N ALA A 169 26.01 3.89 2.04
CA ALA A 169 26.63 5.21 2.04
C ALA A 169 25.64 6.29 1.57
N ALA A 170 25.73 7.49 2.12
CA ALA A 170 24.87 8.60 1.76
C ALA A 170 25.07 9.01 0.29
N GLU A 171 23.95 9.20 -0.42
CA GLU A 171 23.91 9.70 -1.80
C GLU A 171 23.20 11.06 -1.83
N PHE A 172 23.75 12.05 -1.09
CA PHE A 172 23.14 13.37 -0.99
C PHE A 172 23.19 14.11 -2.34
N SER A 173 22.09 14.78 -2.66
CA SER A 173 21.94 15.51 -3.91
C SER A 173 21.33 16.90 -3.70
N GLY A 174 21.16 17.65 -4.78
CA GLY A 174 20.44 18.92 -4.79
C GLY A 174 18.92 18.77 -4.93
N ILE A 175 18.38 17.57 -5.02
CA ILE A 175 16.94 17.33 -5.13
C ILE A 175 16.26 17.78 -3.82
N PRO A 176 15.29 18.70 -3.88
CA PRO A 176 14.62 19.18 -2.68
C PRO A 176 13.67 18.11 -2.11
N HIS A 177 13.46 18.17 -0.78
CA HIS A 177 12.48 17.34 -0.09
C HIS A 177 11.08 17.98 -0.23
N ASP A 178 10.57 18.01 -1.45
CA ASP A 178 9.21 18.47 -1.74
C ASP A 178 8.17 17.38 -1.37
N ARG A 179 6.90 17.77 -1.32
CA ARG A 179 5.79 16.83 -1.17
C ARG A 179 5.90 15.67 -2.18
N GLY A 180 5.72 14.44 -1.70
CA GLY A 180 5.77 13.21 -2.48
C GLY A 180 7.18 12.70 -2.77
N THR A 181 8.25 13.35 -2.31
CA THR A 181 9.58 12.75 -2.40
C THR A 181 9.74 11.59 -1.44
N LEU A 182 10.44 10.55 -1.89
CA LEU A 182 10.81 9.37 -1.12
C LEU A 182 12.29 9.49 -0.77
N ALA A 183 12.59 9.40 0.53
CA ALA A 183 13.94 9.58 1.05
C ALA A 183 14.31 8.51 2.08
N ALA A 184 15.60 8.21 2.19
CA ALA A 184 16.12 7.21 3.11
C ALA A 184 16.06 7.69 4.56
N ALA A 185 15.52 6.85 5.45
CA ALA A 185 15.66 7.03 6.89
C ALA A 185 17.02 6.47 7.34
N ARG A 186 17.60 7.08 8.37
CA ARG A 186 18.92 6.71 8.90
C ARG A 186 19.09 7.12 10.36
N SER A 187 20.10 6.60 11.03
CA SER A 187 20.54 7.05 12.34
C SER A 187 21.30 8.39 12.26
N GLN A 188 22.04 8.75 13.30
CA GLN A 188 22.88 9.96 13.27
C GLN A 188 24.04 9.87 12.24
N ASN A 189 24.57 8.68 12.02
CA ASN A 189 25.59 8.45 10.98
C ASN A 189 24.95 8.61 9.59
N PRO A 190 25.46 9.51 8.73
CA PRO A 190 24.96 9.66 7.36
C PRO A 190 24.98 8.36 6.53
N ASP A 191 25.94 7.49 6.78
CA ASP A 191 26.16 6.23 6.07
C ASP A 191 25.51 5.04 6.80
N SER A 192 24.36 5.24 7.42
CA SER A 192 23.61 4.21 8.16
C SER A 192 22.21 3.97 7.61
N ALA A 193 21.92 4.40 6.39
CA ALA A 193 20.68 4.02 5.71
C ALA A 193 20.69 2.52 5.40
N ASN A 194 19.55 1.87 5.53
CA ASN A 194 19.44 0.41 5.27
C ASN A 194 18.18 0.08 4.45
N SER A 195 17.06 -0.22 5.10
CA SER A 195 15.79 -0.56 4.46
C SER A 195 14.72 0.50 4.67
N GLN A 196 14.81 1.29 5.75
CA GLN A 196 13.77 2.24 6.10
C GLN A 196 13.77 3.48 5.21
N PHE A 197 12.57 3.96 4.89
CA PHE A 197 12.37 5.16 4.08
C PHE A 197 11.13 5.93 4.54
N PHE A 198 11.01 7.17 4.06
CA PHE A 198 9.84 7.99 4.31
C PHE A 198 9.37 8.71 3.05
N ILE A 199 8.07 9.01 3.01
CA ILE A 199 7.42 9.81 1.97
C ILE A 199 6.97 11.13 2.59
N ASN A 200 7.38 12.24 2.00
CA ASN A 200 7.06 13.57 2.50
C ASN A 200 5.60 13.97 2.23
N PHE A 201 4.88 14.42 3.27
CA PHE A 201 3.54 15.01 3.12
C PHE A 201 3.55 16.45 2.61
N GLY A 202 4.61 17.17 2.87
CA GLY A 202 4.81 18.57 2.48
C GLY A 202 6.25 18.84 2.09
N ASP A 203 6.56 20.13 1.91
CA ASP A 203 7.90 20.59 1.56
C ASP A 203 8.77 20.67 2.83
N ASN A 204 9.67 19.73 2.98
CA ASN A 204 10.55 19.58 4.14
C ASN A 204 11.97 20.01 3.83
N HIS A 205 12.17 21.23 3.32
CA HIS A 205 13.44 21.73 2.81
C HIS A 205 14.56 21.79 3.85
N PHE A 206 14.25 21.72 5.15
CA PHE A 206 15.25 21.59 6.22
C PHE A 206 16.01 20.26 6.20
N LEU A 207 15.52 19.25 5.46
CA LEU A 207 16.19 17.97 5.23
C LEU A 207 17.14 17.99 4.01
N ASN A 208 17.09 19.04 3.19
CA ASN A 208 17.87 19.13 1.96
C ASN A 208 19.35 18.93 2.23
N ARG A 209 19.99 18.09 1.41
CA ARG A 209 21.43 17.71 1.48
C ARG A 209 21.84 16.99 2.77
N ASN A 210 20.89 16.63 3.65
CA ASN A 210 21.12 15.88 4.87
C ASN A 210 20.52 14.47 4.82
N TYR A 211 19.60 14.22 3.87
CA TYR A 211 19.00 12.93 3.62
C TYR A 211 19.04 12.63 2.12
N THR A 212 19.18 11.35 1.78
CA THR A 212 19.20 10.88 0.38
C THR A 212 17.78 10.80 -0.15
N VAL A 213 17.45 11.66 -1.13
CA VAL A 213 16.22 11.52 -1.94
C VAL A 213 16.52 10.56 -3.08
N TYR A 214 15.74 9.48 -3.20
CA TYR A 214 15.97 8.46 -4.24
C TYR A 214 14.70 8.05 -4.99
N GLY A 215 13.58 8.74 -4.74
CA GLY A 215 12.34 8.49 -5.46
C GLY A 215 11.34 9.64 -5.33
N ARG A 216 10.28 9.55 -6.14
CA ARG A 216 9.15 10.48 -6.09
C ARG A 216 7.85 9.75 -6.40
N VAL A 217 6.81 10.01 -5.62
CA VAL A 217 5.45 9.58 -5.92
C VAL A 217 4.96 10.30 -7.17
N VAL A 218 4.59 9.54 -8.18
CA VAL A 218 4.06 10.06 -9.45
C VAL A 218 2.54 9.84 -9.57
N LYS A 219 1.97 8.94 -8.74
CA LYS A 219 0.54 8.69 -8.65
C LYS A 219 0.19 8.09 -7.29
N GLY A 220 -1.01 8.37 -6.76
CA GLY A 220 -1.53 7.77 -5.53
C GLY A 220 -1.08 8.47 -4.26
N MET A 221 -0.67 9.75 -4.32
CA MET A 221 -0.29 10.51 -3.12
C MET A 221 -1.47 10.69 -2.15
N GLU A 222 -2.71 10.66 -2.64
CA GLU A 222 -3.93 10.65 -1.85
C GLU A 222 -4.03 9.43 -0.93
N HIS A 223 -3.48 8.29 -1.33
CA HIS A 223 -3.44 7.08 -0.50
C HIS A 223 -2.37 7.19 0.60
N VAL A 224 -1.26 7.90 0.31
CA VAL A 224 -0.25 8.23 1.34
C VAL A 224 -0.84 9.19 2.38
N ASP A 225 -1.62 10.18 1.95
CA ASP A 225 -2.31 11.12 2.84
C ASP A 225 -3.32 10.45 3.78
N ALA A 226 -3.87 9.31 3.38
CA ALA A 226 -4.86 8.56 4.16
C ALA A 226 -4.24 7.64 5.23
N ILE A 227 -2.91 7.51 5.28
CA ILE A 227 -2.21 6.68 6.27
C ILE A 227 -2.46 7.20 7.69
N GLU A 228 -2.76 6.29 8.61
CA GLU A 228 -3.02 6.60 10.03
C GLU A 228 -1.82 7.29 10.69
N ARG A 229 -2.07 8.42 11.36
CA ARG A 229 -1.04 9.23 12.04
C ARG A 229 -0.68 8.65 13.40
N GLY A 230 0.59 8.75 13.78
CA GLY A 230 1.10 8.36 15.11
C GLY A 230 2.59 8.01 15.11
N GLU A 231 3.20 8.08 16.32
CA GLU A 231 4.61 7.75 16.56
C GLU A 231 4.78 6.77 17.76
N PRO A 232 4.37 5.52 17.66
CA PRO A 232 3.65 4.84 16.58
C PRO A 232 2.14 5.12 16.56
N ALA A 233 1.48 4.87 15.42
CA ALA A 233 0.03 4.85 15.34
C ALA A 233 -0.56 3.70 16.16
N THR A 234 -1.77 3.88 16.71
CA THR A 234 -2.45 2.82 17.48
C THR A 234 -2.80 1.61 16.61
N ASN A 235 -3.23 1.86 15.38
CA ASN A 235 -3.48 0.86 14.35
C ASN A 235 -2.71 1.25 13.09
N PRO A 236 -1.42 0.93 12.99
CA PRO A 236 -0.62 1.38 11.87
C PRO A 236 -1.12 0.75 10.56
N ASP A 237 -1.16 1.57 9.51
CA ASP A 237 -1.30 1.06 8.15
C ASP A 237 -0.04 0.32 7.72
N ARG A 238 -0.17 -0.54 6.72
CA ARG A 238 0.96 -1.30 6.17
C ARG A 238 1.04 -1.20 4.66
N MET A 239 2.20 -1.43 4.12
CA MET A 239 2.38 -1.76 2.73
C MET A 239 1.90 -3.21 2.52
N ILE A 240 0.76 -3.42 1.86
CA ILE A 240 0.22 -4.78 1.61
C ILE A 240 1.18 -5.56 0.70
N SER A 241 1.73 -4.89 -0.30
CA SER A 241 2.80 -5.42 -1.12
C SER A 241 3.61 -4.30 -1.77
N VAL A 242 4.90 -4.59 -2.03
CA VAL A 242 5.80 -3.68 -2.75
C VAL A 242 6.42 -4.43 -3.90
N LYS A 243 6.26 -3.96 -5.13
CA LYS A 243 6.75 -4.64 -6.34
C LYS A 243 7.48 -3.67 -7.25
N VAL A 244 8.48 -4.16 -7.96
CA VAL A 244 9.03 -3.46 -9.12
C VAL A 244 8.02 -3.59 -10.26
N ALA A 245 7.71 -2.49 -10.94
CA ALA A 245 6.67 -2.48 -11.97
C ALA A 245 6.99 -3.39 -13.17
N ALA A 246 8.26 -3.67 -13.44
CA ALA A 246 8.69 -4.61 -14.46
C ALA A 246 8.29 -6.07 -14.16
N ASP A 247 8.01 -6.39 -12.89
CA ASP A 247 7.74 -7.76 -12.43
C ASP A 247 6.23 -8.06 -12.27
N VAL A 248 5.32 -7.13 -12.65
CA VAL A 248 3.85 -7.23 -12.45
C VAL A 248 3.04 -7.09 -13.74
#